data_694da30764d401cf391f52ea444ab968
#
_entry.id   694da30764d401cf391f52ea444ab968
#
_cell.length_a   1.000
_cell.length_b   1.000
_cell.length_c   1.000
_cell.angle_alpha   90.00
_cell.angle_beta   90.00
_cell.angle_gamma   90.00
#
_symmetry.space_group_name_H-M   'P 1'
#
loop_
_entity.id
_entity.type
_entity.pdbx_description
1 polymer ?
#
loop_
_entity_poly.entity_id
_entity_poly.type
_entity_poly.pdbx_seq_one_letter_code
_entity_poly.pdbx_strand_id
1 'polypeptide(L)'
;MFNYITQNKKLFYLTLLTAPIAVGFDIGLAWLLRIITDAGTNGEEQLLPRLILISVLYIIFASISDLLYRKSTVELTNNCIYNVRNDLFNSITDESLIKISKQNSGYYISMFLNDLEDLKMDYFKNMVSSYHEILNFVISLVLLVKIDIIMAITIIIFSVVQLAVPFIFEKLIEKRQEELMNIRNEYTSSLQEFVNNFNLIKFFKREIIFQKINQDKSIEYRNASNTKETLSKTIYVLSFASSLAMYLGCMLVGIWLVFKDRITIGQVIESSQLMAYVTGPLLNFTDIMTSFKSAKPVQNKIMNFISEEKPVEEEDEFEFNNLKLNNISFKYPTSDKYVLKNLDFTFEKGKKYIIIGESGTGKSTIFKILQKQEIATEGEVQLNNKNILNITDSTYYSKIGFATQDTGIFTASIKDNISLFDNRPVDKTIIEQLGLNTLINSKPQGIDTVISNEDKSISGGEKQRIAIARLLNEDFDCILLDESTSSLDKHSVDIVEECILSKKDLTVIAITHHLTSKAIEMSDYVLKLENGKLVPVTM
;
A
#
# COMPACT_ATOMS: atom_id res chain seq x y z
N MET A 1 -6.70 -9.95 -10.10
CA MET A 1 -6.64 -8.57 -10.61
C MET A 1 -7.57 -8.31 -11.80
N PHE A 2 -7.61 -9.16 -12.84
CA PHE A 2 -8.53 -8.96 -13.98
C PHE A 2 -10.01 -8.83 -13.57
N ASN A 3 -10.43 -9.55 -12.54
CA ASN A 3 -11.80 -9.47 -12.00
C ASN A 3 -12.22 -8.05 -11.62
N TYR A 4 -11.30 -7.20 -11.14
CA TYR A 4 -11.62 -5.81 -10.79
C TYR A 4 -11.99 -4.95 -12.01
N ILE A 5 -11.49 -5.29 -13.19
CA ILE A 5 -11.89 -4.63 -14.44
C ILE A 5 -13.31 -5.06 -14.81
N THR A 6 -13.60 -6.35 -14.74
CA THR A 6 -14.90 -6.91 -15.15
C THR A 6 -16.03 -6.66 -14.15
N GLN A 7 -15.72 -6.45 -12.87
CA GLN A 7 -16.69 -6.04 -11.86
C GLN A 7 -17.32 -4.67 -12.17
N ASN A 8 -16.56 -3.76 -12.75
CA ASN A 8 -17.04 -2.44 -13.17
C ASN A 8 -17.77 -2.50 -14.54
N LYS A 9 -18.79 -3.34 -14.66
CA LYS A 9 -19.46 -3.70 -15.93
C LYS A 9 -19.77 -2.50 -16.83
N LYS A 10 -20.36 -1.42 -16.29
CA LYS A 10 -20.72 -0.22 -17.08
C LYS A 10 -19.50 0.42 -17.72
N LEU A 11 -18.46 0.69 -16.93
CA LEU A 11 -17.23 1.35 -17.41
C LEU A 11 -16.44 0.43 -18.32
N PHE A 12 -16.39 -0.87 -18.02
CA PHE A 12 -15.76 -1.86 -18.85
C PHE A 12 -16.39 -1.90 -20.26
N TYR A 13 -17.71 -2.04 -20.36
CA TYR A 13 -18.39 -2.03 -21.65
C TYR A 13 -18.32 -0.67 -22.35
N LEU A 14 -18.36 0.43 -21.60
CA LEU A 14 -18.19 1.76 -22.16
C LEU A 14 -16.80 1.90 -22.80
N THR A 15 -15.73 1.49 -22.13
CA THR A 15 -14.36 1.51 -22.65
C THR A 15 -14.21 0.55 -23.83
N LEU A 16 -14.82 -0.63 -23.77
CA LEU A 16 -14.83 -1.61 -24.84
C LEU A 16 -15.51 -1.08 -26.13
N LEU A 17 -16.52 -0.22 -26.00
CA LEU A 17 -17.24 0.41 -27.13
C LEU A 17 -16.54 1.68 -27.63
N THR A 18 -16.03 2.52 -26.75
CA THR A 18 -15.39 3.79 -27.13
C THR A 18 -14.03 3.59 -27.78
N ALA A 19 -13.27 2.55 -27.41
CA ALA A 19 -11.97 2.26 -28.02
C ALA A 19 -12.06 1.96 -29.53
N PRO A 20 -12.92 1.07 -30.06
CA PRO A 20 -13.05 0.87 -31.50
C PRO A 20 -13.51 2.12 -32.25
N ILE A 21 -14.33 2.98 -31.65
CA ILE A 21 -14.77 4.24 -32.26
C ILE A 21 -13.58 5.20 -32.36
N ALA A 22 -12.77 5.33 -31.28
CA ALA A 22 -11.56 6.15 -31.30
C ALA A 22 -10.57 5.65 -32.38
N VAL A 23 -10.31 4.34 -32.41
CA VAL A 23 -9.48 3.68 -33.42
C VAL A 23 -10.03 3.93 -34.85
N GLY A 24 -11.34 3.91 -35.00
CA GLY A 24 -11.99 4.23 -36.30
C GLY A 24 -11.69 5.66 -36.76
N PHE A 25 -11.63 6.61 -35.85
CA PHE A 25 -11.20 7.98 -36.16
C PHE A 25 -9.69 8.07 -36.34
N ASP A 26 -8.86 7.40 -35.54
CA ASP A 26 -7.41 7.38 -35.75
C ASP A 26 -7.06 6.93 -37.18
N ILE A 27 -7.62 5.81 -37.61
CA ILE A 27 -7.40 5.22 -38.93
C ILE A 27 -8.11 6.02 -40.01
N GLY A 28 -9.26 6.61 -39.71
CA GLY A 28 -10.03 7.45 -40.63
C GLY A 28 -9.26 8.64 -41.17
N LEU A 29 -8.27 9.15 -40.42
CA LEU A 29 -7.37 10.20 -40.90
C LEU A 29 -6.57 9.75 -42.12
N ALA A 30 -6.08 8.52 -42.14
CA ALA A 30 -5.33 7.97 -43.26
C ALA A 30 -6.19 7.94 -44.53
N TRP A 31 -7.45 7.50 -44.40
CA TRP A 31 -8.41 7.47 -45.49
C TRP A 31 -8.77 8.90 -46.00
N LEU A 32 -8.96 9.86 -45.09
CA LEU A 32 -9.24 11.26 -45.42
C LEU A 32 -8.08 11.90 -46.20
N LEU A 33 -6.83 11.67 -45.72
CA LEU A 33 -5.63 12.17 -46.40
C LEU A 33 -5.48 11.60 -47.80
N ARG A 34 -5.82 10.31 -48.02
CA ARG A 34 -5.88 9.71 -49.34
C ARG A 34 -6.83 10.48 -50.27
N ILE A 35 -8.09 10.71 -49.85
CA ILE A 35 -9.09 11.38 -50.67
C ILE A 35 -8.63 12.81 -51.03
N ILE A 36 -8.08 13.56 -50.09
CA ILE A 36 -7.56 14.90 -50.31
C ILE A 36 -6.43 14.87 -51.33
N THR A 37 -5.51 13.91 -51.19
CA THR A 37 -4.36 13.79 -52.11
C THR A 37 -4.80 13.37 -53.53
N ASP A 38 -5.69 12.38 -53.64
CA ASP A 38 -6.18 11.90 -54.93
C ASP A 38 -7.00 12.98 -55.64
N ALA A 39 -7.83 13.76 -54.93
CA ALA A 39 -8.53 14.91 -55.51
C ALA A 39 -7.58 16.00 -56.04
N GLY A 40 -6.48 16.26 -55.29
CA GLY A 40 -5.44 17.21 -55.70
C GLY A 40 -4.66 16.74 -56.93
N THR A 41 -4.31 15.46 -57.01
CA THR A 41 -3.57 14.89 -58.17
C THR A 41 -4.44 14.76 -59.41
N ASN A 42 -5.76 14.55 -59.25
CA ASN A 42 -6.71 14.50 -60.36
C ASN A 42 -7.20 15.88 -60.83
N GLY A 43 -6.86 16.96 -60.12
CA GLY A 43 -7.32 18.32 -60.47
C GLY A 43 -8.80 18.57 -60.16
N GLU A 44 -9.39 17.88 -59.20
CA GLU A 44 -10.83 17.95 -58.88
C GLU A 44 -11.13 19.13 -57.92
N GLU A 45 -10.89 20.38 -58.37
CA GLU A 45 -11.08 21.60 -57.58
C GLU A 45 -12.51 21.75 -57.01
N GLN A 46 -13.52 21.22 -57.69
CA GLN A 46 -14.92 21.28 -57.27
C GLN A 46 -15.20 20.53 -55.99
N LEU A 47 -14.35 19.59 -55.60
CA LEU A 47 -14.48 18.85 -54.35
C LEU A 47 -13.92 19.59 -53.12
N LEU A 48 -13.10 20.63 -53.35
CA LEU A 48 -12.38 21.33 -52.25
C LEU A 48 -13.31 21.84 -51.14
N PRO A 49 -14.46 22.51 -51.40
CA PRO A 49 -15.34 22.98 -50.32
C PRO A 49 -15.94 21.83 -49.50
N ARG A 50 -16.24 20.68 -50.13
CA ARG A 50 -16.75 19.48 -49.44
C ARG A 50 -15.67 18.84 -48.59
N LEU A 51 -14.44 18.76 -49.08
CA LEU A 51 -13.31 18.21 -48.32
C LEU A 51 -12.98 19.07 -47.11
N ILE A 52 -13.05 20.40 -47.23
CA ILE A 52 -12.89 21.30 -46.09
C ILE A 52 -13.96 21.02 -45.01
N LEU A 53 -15.24 20.94 -45.41
CA LEU A 53 -16.34 20.67 -44.49
C LEU A 53 -16.17 19.30 -43.81
N ILE A 54 -15.85 18.26 -44.56
CA ILE A 54 -15.61 16.91 -44.01
C ILE A 54 -14.44 16.93 -43.05
N SER A 55 -13.35 17.63 -43.35
CA SER A 55 -12.18 17.75 -42.49
C SER A 55 -12.52 18.44 -41.15
N VAL A 56 -13.30 19.52 -41.17
CA VAL A 56 -13.76 20.22 -39.98
C VAL A 56 -14.64 19.31 -39.11
N LEU A 57 -15.61 18.63 -39.71
CA LEU A 57 -16.48 17.68 -39.02
C LEU A 57 -15.68 16.52 -38.43
N TYR A 58 -14.74 15.98 -39.22
CA TYR A 58 -13.83 14.93 -38.76
C TYR A 58 -13.05 15.35 -37.50
N ILE A 59 -12.44 16.53 -37.45
CA ILE A 59 -11.70 17.04 -36.31
C ILE A 59 -12.59 17.08 -35.06
N ILE A 60 -13.82 17.58 -35.20
CA ILE A 60 -14.78 17.68 -34.08
C ILE A 60 -15.13 16.30 -33.57
N PHE A 61 -15.55 15.38 -34.44
CA PHE A 61 -15.97 14.04 -34.00
C PHE A 61 -14.81 13.18 -33.50
N ALA A 62 -13.63 13.27 -34.13
CA ALA A 62 -12.42 12.59 -33.64
C ALA A 62 -12.03 13.06 -32.23
N SER A 63 -12.04 14.40 -32.00
CA SER A 63 -11.73 14.96 -30.68
C SER A 63 -12.74 14.55 -29.61
N ILE A 64 -14.04 14.51 -29.94
CA ILE A 64 -15.08 14.04 -29.02
C ILE A 64 -14.88 12.54 -28.71
N SER A 65 -14.62 11.75 -29.74
CA SER A 65 -14.39 10.30 -29.58
C SER A 65 -13.18 9.99 -28.71
N ASP A 66 -12.04 10.66 -28.94
CA ASP A 66 -10.82 10.50 -28.14
C ASP A 66 -11.06 10.93 -26.69
N LEU A 67 -11.78 12.06 -26.47
CA LEU A 67 -12.14 12.52 -25.12
C LEU A 67 -13.00 11.48 -24.38
N LEU A 68 -14.00 10.91 -25.04
CA LEU A 68 -14.86 9.90 -24.44
C LEU A 68 -14.08 8.63 -24.09
N TYR A 69 -13.21 8.16 -24.97
CA TYR A 69 -12.35 7.02 -24.72
C TYR A 69 -11.40 7.27 -23.53
N ARG A 70 -10.69 8.40 -23.52
CA ARG A 70 -9.77 8.76 -22.44
C ARG A 70 -10.49 8.89 -21.09
N LYS A 71 -11.67 9.55 -21.08
CA LYS A 71 -12.48 9.69 -19.89
C LYS A 71 -12.91 8.31 -19.35
N SER A 72 -13.44 7.44 -20.21
CA SER A 72 -13.85 6.09 -19.80
C SER A 72 -12.68 5.25 -19.26
N THR A 73 -11.50 5.38 -19.87
CA THR A 73 -10.27 4.71 -19.42
C THR A 73 -9.83 5.19 -18.03
N VAL A 74 -9.82 6.50 -17.80
CA VAL A 74 -9.45 7.09 -16.50
C VAL A 74 -10.44 6.67 -15.42
N GLU A 75 -11.74 6.74 -15.68
CA GLU A 75 -12.76 6.32 -14.73
C GLU A 75 -12.68 4.82 -14.43
N LEU A 76 -12.47 3.97 -15.43
CA LEU A 76 -12.33 2.52 -15.23
C LEU A 76 -11.11 2.20 -14.37
N THR A 77 -9.94 2.74 -14.69
CA THR A 77 -8.71 2.45 -13.96
C THR A 77 -8.75 2.96 -12.51
N ASN A 78 -9.33 4.15 -12.29
CA ASN A 78 -9.50 4.69 -10.93
C ASN A 78 -10.49 3.88 -10.09
N ASN A 79 -11.59 3.41 -10.68
CA ASN A 79 -12.54 2.54 -9.98
C ASN A 79 -11.93 1.15 -9.66
N CYS A 80 -11.09 0.60 -10.54
CA CYS A 80 -10.37 -0.63 -10.24
C CYS A 80 -9.49 -0.45 -9.00
N ILE A 81 -8.72 0.64 -8.93
CA ILE A 81 -7.85 0.94 -7.77
C ILE A 81 -8.68 1.24 -6.52
N TYR A 82 -9.80 1.94 -6.64
CA TYR A 82 -10.70 2.19 -5.51
C TYR A 82 -11.17 0.87 -4.89
N ASN A 83 -11.63 -0.09 -5.71
CA ASN A 83 -12.07 -1.39 -5.21
C ASN A 83 -10.92 -2.19 -4.57
N VAL A 84 -9.74 -2.25 -5.23
CA VAL A 84 -8.56 -2.93 -4.67
C VAL A 84 -8.15 -2.30 -3.33
N ARG A 85 -8.19 -0.96 -3.23
CA ARG A 85 -7.85 -0.24 -1.99
C ARG A 85 -8.79 -0.59 -0.85
N ASN A 86 -10.10 -0.65 -1.12
CA ASN A 86 -11.08 -1.00 -0.10
C ASN A 86 -10.93 -2.46 0.34
N ASP A 87 -10.78 -3.40 -0.60
CA ASP A 87 -10.59 -4.81 -0.27
C ASP A 87 -9.28 -5.03 0.52
N LEU A 88 -8.21 -4.33 0.14
CA LEU A 88 -6.94 -4.36 0.86
C LEU A 88 -7.08 -3.80 2.28
N PHE A 89 -7.79 -2.67 2.44
CA PHE A 89 -8.02 -2.07 3.76
C PHE A 89 -8.81 -3.02 4.65
N ASN A 90 -9.92 -3.56 4.15
CA ASN A 90 -10.74 -4.54 4.87
C ASN A 90 -9.91 -5.78 5.25
N SER A 91 -9.09 -6.29 4.33
CA SER A 91 -8.26 -7.46 4.59
C SER A 91 -7.19 -7.20 5.66
N ILE A 92 -6.59 -5.99 5.69
CA ILE A 92 -5.63 -5.61 6.72
C ILE A 92 -6.31 -5.39 8.07
N THR A 93 -7.49 -4.76 8.12
CA THR A 93 -8.22 -4.54 9.38
C THR A 93 -8.69 -5.83 10.03
N ASP A 94 -8.96 -6.84 9.24
CA ASP A 94 -9.34 -8.16 9.73
C ASP A 94 -8.13 -9.11 9.98
N GLU A 95 -6.91 -8.67 9.75
CA GLU A 95 -5.72 -9.50 9.93
C GLU A 95 -5.33 -9.61 11.40
N SER A 96 -4.74 -10.76 11.79
CA SER A 96 -4.30 -10.97 13.16
C SER A 96 -3.17 -10.02 13.58
N LEU A 97 -3.14 -9.60 14.86
CA LEU A 97 -2.09 -8.75 15.40
C LEU A 97 -0.68 -9.37 15.27
N ILE A 98 -0.57 -10.69 15.28
CA ILE A 98 0.71 -11.41 15.06
C ILE A 98 1.31 -11.07 13.70
N LYS A 99 0.49 -10.99 12.66
CA LYS A 99 0.98 -10.65 11.30
C LYS A 99 1.24 -9.17 11.16
N ILE A 100 0.34 -8.33 11.68
CA ILE A 100 0.46 -6.87 11.62
C ILE A 100 1.70 -6.38 12.37
N SER A 101 2.00 -6.92 13.54
CA SER A 101 3.14 -6.50 14.37
C SER A 101 4.51 -6.85 13.78
N LYS A 102 4.57 -7.80 12.83
CA LYS A 102 5.82 -8.17 12.13
C LYS A 102 6.32 -7.11 11.15
N GLN A 103 5.45 -6.21 10.71
CA GLN A 103 5.78 -5.15 9.77
C GLN A 103 5.64 -3.78 10.44
N ASN A 104 6.43 -2.82 10.01
CA ASN A 104 6.30 -1.44 10.48
C ASN A 104 5.15 -0.71 9.75
N SER A 105 4.66 0.38 10.33
CA SER A 105 3.60 1.21 9.74
C SER A 105 3.96 1.73 8.33
N GLY A 106 5.24 2.04 8.08
CA GLY A 106 5.74 2.50 6.79
C GLY A 106 5.52 1.48 5.67
N TYR A 107 5.57 0.18 5.99
CA TYR A 107 5.29 -0.89 5.02
C TYR A 107 3.84 -0.81 4.49
N TYR A 108 2.88 -0.66 5.40
CA TYR A 108 1.46 -0.55 5.04
C TYR A 108 1.16 0.75 4.31
N ILE A 109 1.69 1.88 4.80
CA ILE A 109 1.54 3.19 4.13
C ILE A 109 2.10 3.13 2.70
N SER A 110 3.29 2.54 2.51
CA SER A 110 3.89 2.35 1.17
C SER A 110 3.01 1.49 0.27
N MET A 111 2.36 0.46 0.80
CA MET A 111 1.46 -0.40 0.04
C MET A 111 0.24 0.38 -0.48
N PHE A 112 -0.37 1.23 0.35
CA PHE A 112 -1.51 2.06 -0.04
C PHE A 112 -1.17 3.21 -1.00
N LEU A 113 0.02 3.80 -0.88
CA LEU A 113 0.40 4.98 -1.67
C LEU A 113 1.21 4.62 -2.91
N ASN A 114 2.23 3.78 -2.76
CA ASN A 114 3.17 3.47 -3.84
C ASN A 114 2.75 2.23 -4.62
N ASP A 115 2.55 1.10 -3.93
CA ASP A 115 2.27 -0.18 -4.60
C ASP A 115 0.95 -0.14 -5.38
N LEU A 116 -0.09 0.52 -4.85
CA LEU A 116 -1.35 0.71 -5.57
C LEU A 116 -1.22 1.65 -6.77
N GLU A 117 -0.40 2.70 -6.70
CA GLU A 117 -0.17 3.58 -7.86
C GLU A 117 0.66 2.87 -8.94
N ASP A 118 1.68 2.10 -8.55
CA ASP A 118 2.44 1.25 -9.47
C ASP A 118 1.51 0.23 -10.15
N LEU A 119 0.61 -0.41 -9.40
CA LEU A 119 -0.39 -1.33 -9.94
C LEU A 119 -1.33 -0.64 -10.94
N LYS A 120 -1.76 0.59 -10.65
CA LYS A 120 -2.58 1.40 -11.56
C LYS A 120 -1.88 1.67 -12.87
N MET A 121 -0.63 2.15 -12.80
CA MET A 121 0.12 2.58 -13.98
C MET A 121 0.62 1.38 -14.80
N ASP A 122 1.22 0.39 -14.14
CA ASP A 122 1.91 -0.71 -14.80
C ASP A 122 0.97 -1.86 -15.21
N TYR A 123 -0.17 -2.02 -14.52
CA TYR A 123 -1.11 -3.08 -14.85
C TYR A 123 -2.40 -2.56 -15.48
N PHE A 124 -3.23 -1.83 -14.74
CA PHE A 124 -4.58 -1.47 -15.21
C PHE A 124 -4.56 -0.55 -16.42
N LYS A 125 -3.75 0.52 -16.37
CA LYS A 125 -3.63 1.47 -17.48
C LYS A 125 -3.04 0.81 -18.72
N ASN A 126 -1.96 0.05 -18.56
CA ASN A 126 -1.33 -0.65 -19.68
C ASN A 126 -2.24 -1.72 -20.29
N MET A 127 -3.06 -2.38 -19.49
CA MET A 127 -4.02 -3.35 -20.00
C MET A 127 -5.09 -2.71 -20.89
N VAL A 128 -5.62 -1.56 -20.49
CA VAL A 128 -6.63 -0.84 -21.28
C VAL A 128 -6.01 -0.23 -22.53
N SER A 129 -4.81 0.39 -22.41
CA SER A 129 -4.12 0.96 -23.59
C SER A 129 -3.66 -0.12 -24.57
N SER A 130 -3.23 -1.29 -24.09
CA SER A 130 -2.87 -2.41 -24.97
C SER A 130 -4.05 -2.87 -25.84
N TYR A 131 -5.27 -2.84 -25.32
CA TYR A 131 -6.47 -3.16 -26.12
C TYR A 131 -6.64 -2.18 -27.28
N HIS A 132 -6.49 -0.88 -27.04
CA HIS A 132 -6.57 0.15 -28.08
C HIS A 132 -5.45 -0.01 -29.13
N GLU A 133 -4.22 -0.25 -28.68
CA GLU A 133 -3.07 -0.45 -29.58
C GLU A 133 -3.19 -1.73 -30.42
N ILE A 134 -3.68 -2.83 -29.84
CA ILE A 134 -3.94 -4.07 -30.59
C ILE A 134 -5.01 -3.85 -31.67
N LEU A 135 -6.08 -3.11 -31.36
CA LEU A 135 -7.11 -2.78 -32.36
C LEU A 135 -6.51 -1.94 -33.50
N ASN A 136 -5.74 -0.90 -33.19
CA ASN A 136 -5.05 -0.08 -34.18
C ASN A 136 -4.15 -0.92 -35.08
N PHE A 137 -3.33 -1.78 -34.50
CA PHE A 137 -2.42 -2.70 -35.19
C PHE A 137 -3.18 -3.62 -36.17
N VAL A 138 -4.19 -4.34 -35.65
CA VAL A 138 -4.93 -5.34 -36.45
C VAL A 138 -5.71 -4.68 -37.59
N ILE A 139 -6.44 -3.59 -37.29
CA ILE A 139 -7.26 -2.92 -38.33
C ILE A 139 -6.37 -2.28 -39.37
N SER A 140 -5.26 -1.63 -39.00
CA SER A 140 -4.33 -1.04 -39.93
C SER A 140 -3.68 -2.09 -40.83
N LEU A 141 -3.30 -3.25 -40.29
CA LEU A 141 -2.74 -4.33 -41.08
C LEU A 141 -3.76 -4.89 -42.10
N VAL A 142 -5.02 -5.07 -41.72
CA VAL A 142 -6.09 -5.52 -42.62
C VAL A 142 -6.32 -4.52 -43.74
N LEU A 143 -6.29 -3.22 -43.45
CA LEU A 143 -6.46 -2.17 -44.46
C LEU A 143 -5.26 -2.10 -45.43
N LEU A 144 -4.04 -2.26 -44.92
CA LEU A 144 -2.83 -2.34 -45.73
C LEU A 144 -2.89 -3.49 -46.74
N VAL A 145 -3.35 -4.68 -46.31
CA VAL A 145 -3.58 -5.83 -47.22
C VAL A 145 -4.62 -5.52 -48.29
N LYS A 146 -5.65 -4.75 -47.95
CA LYS A 146 -6.67 -4.31 -48.93
C LYS A 146 -6.14 -3.28 -49.95
N ILE A 147 -5.19 -2.44 -49.56
CA ILE A 147 -4.57 -1.47 -50.47
C ILE A 147 -3.69 -2.22 -51.48
N ASP A 148 -2.68 -2.94 -51.01
CA ASP A 148 -1.83 -3.81 -51.82
C ASP A 148 -1.07 -4.81 -50.94
N ILE A 149 -1.04 -6.07 -51.33
CA ILE A 149 -0.39 -7.14 -50.59
C ILE A 149 1.13 -6.94 -50.48
N ILE A 150 1.78 -6.33 -51.47
CA ILE A 150 3.23 -6.06 -51.45
C ILE A 150 3.55 -5.01 -50.38
N MET A 151 2.69 -3.96 -50.25
CA MET A 151 2.81 -2.99 -49.18
C MET A 151 2.73 -3.64 -47.78
N ALA A 152 1.73 -4.50 -47.58
CA ALA A 152 1.56 -5.22 -46.33
C ALA A 152 2.76 -6.12 -46.01
N ILE A 153 3.26 -6.90 -46.97
CA ILE A 153 4.45 -7.76 -46.80
C ILE A 153 5.69 -6.91 -46.45
N THR A 154 5.89 -5.79 -47.13
CA THR A 154 6.99 -4.85 -46.86
C THR A 154 6.96 -4.40 -45.40
N ILE A 155 5.79 -3.93 -44.94
CA ILE A 155 5.63 -3.48 -43.56
C ILE A 155 5.86 -4.62 -42.55
N ILE A 156 5.35 -5.83 -42.82
CA ILE A 156 5.57 -6.99 -41.94
C ILE A 156 7.07 -7.34 -41.82
N ILE A 157 7.81 -7.35 -42.92
CA ILE A 157 9.26 -7.64 -42.91
C ILE A 157 10.01 -6.66 -42.03
N PHE A 158 9.76 -5.36 -42.23
CA PHE A 158 10.40 -4.34 -41.38
C PHE A 158 9.93 -4.38 -39.94
N SER A 159 8.68 -4.76 -39.65
CA SER A 159 8.13 -4.93 -38.31
C SER A 159 8.87 -6.04 -37.54
N VAL A 160 9.21 -7.15 -38.22
CA VAL A 160 10.00 -8.22 -37.61
C VAL A 160 11.40 -7.74 -37.24
N VAL A 161 12.04 -6.93 -38.11
CA VAL A 161 13.37 -6.33 -37.81
C VAL A 161 13.27 -5.41 -36.59
N GLN A 162 12.22 -4.58 -36.54
CA GLN A 162 11.99 -3.66 -35.44
C GLN A 162 11.79 -4.37 -34.09
N LEU A 163 11.02 -5.46 -34.09
CA LEU A 163 10.82 -6.29 -32.88
C LEU A 163 12.09 -7.01 -32.45
N ALA A 164 12.96 -7.40 -33.37
CA ALA A 164 14.19 -8.11 -33.03
C ALA A 164 15.15 -7.25 -32.16
N VAL A 165 15.15 -5.92 -32.34
CA VAL A 165 16.06 -5.03 -31.60
C VAL A 165 15.89 -5.15 -30.08
N PRO A 166 14.72 -4.97 -29.45
CA PRO A 166 14.55 -5.13 -28.01
C PRO A 166 14.92 -6.53 -27.52
N PHE A 167 14.56 -7.59 -28.26
CA PHE A 167 14.86 -8.98 -27.87
C PHE A 167 16.36 -9.29 -27.82
N ILE A 168 17.16 -8.70 -28.73
CA ILE A 168 18.62 -8.87 -28.72
C ILE A 168 19.24 -8.32 -27.43
N PHE A 169 18.68 -7.22 -26.91
CA PHE A 169 19.21 -6.53 -25.75
C PHE A 169 18.51 -6.87 -24.43
N GLU A 170 17.50 -7.74 -24.42
CA GLU A 170 16.67 -8.05 -23.23
C GLU A 170 17.51 -8.41 -22.01
N LYS A 171 18.43 -9.37 -22.13
CA LYS A 171 19.28 -9.80 -21.00
C LYS A 171 20.18 -8.68 -20.47
N LEU A 172 20.64 -7.80 -21.36
CA LEU A 172 21.49 -6.68 -20.95
C LEU A 172 20.69 -5.61 -20.20
N ILE A 173 19.45 -5.35 -20.64
CA ILE A 173 18.50 -4.45 -19.94
C ILE A 173 18.20 -5.01 -18.56
N GLU A 174 17.82 -6.29 -18.45
CA GLU A 174 17.50 -6.94 -17.17
C GLU A 174 18.68 -6.83 -16.19
N LYS A 175 19.89 -7.13 -16.63
CA LYS A 175 21.10 -7.00 -15.79
C LYS A 175 21.31 -5.58 -15.29
N ARG A 176 21.20 -4.56 -16.15
CA ARG A 176 21.39 -3.16 -15.75
C ARG A 176 20.28 -2.65 -14.87
N GLN A 177 19.06 -3.15 -15.04
CA GLN A 177 17.93 -2.84 -14.17
C GLN A 177 18.14 -3.42 -12.76
N GLU A 178 18.62 -4.66 -12.66
CA GLU A 178 18.93 -5.30 -11.38
C GLU A 178 20.06 -4.58 -10.64
N GLU A 179 21.15 -4.22 -11.34
CA GLU A 179 22.24 -3.42 -10.78
C GLU A 179 21.72 -2.07 -10.21
N LEU A 180 20.88 -1.37 -10.97
CA LEU A 180 20.28 -0.10 -10.54
C LEU A 180 19.39 -0.28 -9.31
N MET A 181 18.57 -1.33 -9.27
CA MET A 181 17.69 -1.60 -8.13
C MET A 181 18.49 -1.89 -6.85
N ASN A 182 19.56 -2.66 -6.93
CA ASN A 182 20.42 -2.96 -5.79
C ASN A 182 21.06 -1.68 -5.22
N ILE A 183 21.66 -0.86 -6.09
CA ILE A 183 22.28 0.42 -5.69
C ILE A 183 21.22 1.39 -5.12
N ARG A 184 20.02 1.43 -5.70
CA ARG A 184 18.89 2.24 -5.19
C ARG A 184 18.49 1.81 -3.78
N ASN A 185 18.41 0.50 -3.52
CA ASN A 185 18.06 -0.03 -2.21
C ASN A 185 19.10 0.33 -1.16
N GLU A 186 20.40 0.21 -1.49
CA GLU A 186 21.50 0.61 -0.61
C GLU A 186 21.47 2.11 -0.31
N TYR A 187 21.23 2.94 -1.32
CA TYR A 187 21.09 4.39 -1.16
C TYR A 187 19.91 4.75 -0.26
N THR A 188 18.76 4.12 -0.49
CA THR A 188 17.55 4.33 0.32
C THR A 188 17.77 3.94 1.78
N SER A 189 18.41 2.79 2.04
CA SER A 189 18.74 2.35 3.40
C SER A 189 19.68 3.34 4.10
N SER A 190 20.67 3.87 3.38
CA SER A 190 21.60 4.88 3.91
C SER A 190 20.88 6.21 4.24
N LEU A 191 19.93 6.64 3.42
CA LEU A 191 19.10 7.82 3.71
C LEU A 191 18.22 7.61 4.94
N GLN A 192 17.61 6.45 5.09
CA GLN A 192 16.81 6.12 6.27
C GLN A 192 17.65 6.15 7.54
N GLU A 193 18.85 5.56 7.51
CA GLU A 193 19.80 5.59 8.62
C GLU A 193 20.19 7.04 8.98
N PHE A 194 20.48 7.87 7.98
CA PHE A 194 20.78 9.28 8.17
C PHE A 194 19.63 10.04 8.83
N VAL A 195 18.40 9.88 8.33
CA VAL A 195 17.22 10.59 8.85
C VAL A 195 16.92 10.14 10.29
N ASN A 196 16.99 8.85 10.57
CA ASN A 196 16.74 8.31 11.92
C ASN A 196 17.77 8.79 12.95
N ASN A 197 19.01 9.06 12.53
CA ASN A 197 20.09 9.51 13.40
C ASN A 197 20.43 11.00 13.24
N PHE A 198 19.56 11.81 12.64
CA PHE A 198 19.85 13.21 12.31
C PHE A 198 20.27 14.03 13.54
N ASN A 199 19.58 13.86 14.67
CA ASN A 199 19.92 14.56 15.92
C ASN A 199 21.33 14.18 16.40
N LEU A 200 21.69 12.89 16.32
CA LEU A 200 23.03 12.41 16.70
C LEU A 200 24.11 13.08 15.85
N ILE A 201 23.90 13.14 14.53
CA ILE A 201 24.82 13.79 13.59
C ILE A 201 25.02 15.27 13.96
N LYS A 202 23.93 15.98 14.29
CA LYS A 202 23.94 17.38 14.72
C LYS A 202 24.65 17.58 16.04
N PHE A 203 24.36 16.75 17.04
CA PHE A 203 24.96 16.90 18.38
C PHE A 203 26.47 16.68 18.36
N PHE A 204 26.95 15.78 17.49
CA PHE A 204 28.37 15.50 17.34
C PHE A 204 29.07 16.33 16.25
N LYS A 205 28.37 17.25 15.57
CA LYS A 205 28.90 18.12 14.49
C LYS A 205 29.59 17.34 13.38
N ARG A 206 28.96 16.28 12.89
CA ARG A 206 29.51 15.38 11.88
C ARG A 206 28.88 15.55 10.49
N GLU A 207 28.16 16.64 10.23
CA GLU A 207 27.42 16.90 8.99
C GLU A 207 28.29 16.76 7.74
N ILE A 208 29.52 17.29 7.76
CA ILE A 208 30.44 17.27 6.61
C ILE A 208 30.79 15.83 6.21
N ILE A 209 30.97 14.94 7.20
CA ILE A 209 31.28 13.52 6.94
C ILE A 209 30.10 12.85 6.25
N PHE A 210 28.89 13.06 6.79
CA PHE A 210 27.68 12.46 6.22
C PHE A 210 27.30 13.08 4.86
N GLN A 211 27.57 14.37 4.64
CA GLN A 211 27.44 14.98 3.30
C GLN A 211 28.34 14.29 2.28
N LYS A 212 29.59 13.97 2.65
CA LYS A 212 30.51 13.25 1.77
C LYS A 212 30.03 11.83 1.49
N ILE A 213 29.61 11.08 2.51
CA ILE A 213 29.06 9.73 2.36
C ILE A 213 27.84 9.74 1.42
N ASN A 214 26.91 10.69 1.61
CA ASN A 214 25.75 10.84 0.74
C ASN A 214 26.17 11.20 -0.69
N GLN A 215 27.16 12.09 -0.86
CA GLN A 215 27.66 12.47 -2.18
C GLN A 215 28.23 11.26 -2.93
N ASP A 216 29.05 10.43 -2.28
CA ASP A 216 29.64 9.25 -2.89
C ASP A 216 28.55 8.25 -3.33
N LYS A 217 27.60 7.94 -2.47
CA LYS A 217 26.46 7.05 -2.80
C LYS A 217 25.55 7.62 -3.87
N SER A 218 25.29 8.92 -3.85
CA SER A 218 24.51 9.62 -4.88
C SER A 218 25.19 9.59 -6.25
N ILE A 219 26.52 9.68 -6.29
CA ILE A 219 27.32 9.52 -7.52
C ILE A 219 27.19 8.10 -8.07
N GLU A 220 27.28 7.10 -7.20
CA GLU A 220 27.13 5.69 -7.60
C GLU A 220 25.74 5.42 -8.18
N TYR A 221 24.68 5.89 -7.51
CA TYR A 221 23.29 5.80 -8.00
C TYR A 221 23.13 6.51 -9.35
N ARG A 222 23.62 7.74 -9.49
CA ARG A 222 23.61 8.49 -10.75
C ARG A 222 24.30 7.72 -11.88
N ASN A 223 25.48 7.13 -11.62
CA ASN A 223 26.24 6.43 -12.64
C ASN A 223 25.52 5.14 -13.11
N ALA A 224 24.92 4.40 -12.19
CA ALA A 224 24.09 3.24 -12.52
C ALA A 224 22.84 3.64 -13.31
N SER A 225 22.16 4.71 -12.90
CA SER A 225 21.00 5.27 -13.63
C SER A 225 21.40 5.71 -15.04
N ASN A 226 22.47 6.47 -15.17
CA ASN A 226 22.97 6.90 -16.48
C ASN A 226 23.30 5.71 -17.38
N THR A 227 23.94 4.67 -16.85
CA THR A 227 24.29 3.47 -17.63
C THR A 227 23.06 2.76 -18.16
N LYS A 228 22.04 2.56 -17.30
CA LYS A 228 20.78 1.94 -17.67
C LYS A 228 19.98 2.80 -18.66
N GLU A 229 19.86 4.09 -18.39
CA GLU A 229 19.10 5.00 -19.25
C GLU A 229 19.77 5.19 -20.63
N THR A 230 21.11 5.33 -20.66
CA THR A 230 21.85 5.41 -21.93
C THR A 230 21.66 4.15 -22.76
N LEU A 231 21.69 2.96 -22.15
CA LEU A 231 21.40 1.71 -22.85
C LEU A 231 19.97 1.71 -23.41
N SER A 232 18.98 2.08 -22.61
CA SER A 232 17.57 2.15 -23.04
C SER A 232 17.39 3.13 -24.20
N LYS A 233 18.03 4.31 -24.12
CA LYS A 233 17.98 5.30 -25.22
C LYS A 233 18.71 4.83 -26.46
N THR A 234 19.82 4.09 -26.33
CA THR A 234 20.53 3.49 -27.48
C THR A 234 19.64 2.48 -28.20
N ILE A 235 18.94 1.62 -27.46
CA ILE A 235 18.00 0.66 -28.02
C ILE A 235 16.84 1.37 -28.71
N TYR A 236 16.28 2.42 -28.08
CA TYR A 236 15.24 3.26 -28.68
C TYR A 236 15.71 3.86 -30.02
N VAL A 237 16.93 4.40 -30.08
CA VAL A 237 17.48 4.99 -31.32
C VAL A 237 17.65 3.93 -32.42
N LEU A 238 18.09 2.72 -32.09
CA LEU A 238 18.17 1.60 -33.04
C LEU A 238 16.78 1.19 -33.55
N SER A 239 15.78 1.10 -32.67
CA SER A 239 14.40 0.81 -33.03
C SER A 239 13.80 1.94 -33.89
N PHE A 240 14.09 3.20 -33.55
CA PHE A 240 13.68 4.36 -34.34
C PHE A 240 14.32 4.37 -35.73
N ALA A 241 15.60 4.02 -35.84
CA ALA A 241 16.27 3.88 -37.14
C ALA A 241 15.60 2.79 -38.00
N SER A 242 15.19 1.68 -37.39
CA SER A 242 14.41 0.63 -38.09
C SER A 242 13.05 1.16 -38.57
N SER A 243 12.39 1.99 -37.73
CA SER A 243 11.11 2.64 -38.12
C SER A 243 11.29 3.60 -39.30
N LEU A 244 12.39 4.38 -39.31
CA LEU A 244 12.72 5.26 -40.48
C LEU A 244 12.99 4.45 -41.75
N ALA A 245 13.75 3.33 -41.59
CA ALA A 245 14.01 2.45 -42.75
C ALA A 245 12.71 1.85 -43.28
N MET A 246 11.77 1.45 -42.42
CA MET A 246 10.46 0.98 -42.81
C MET A 246 9.65 2.07 -43.49
N TYR A 247 9.65 3.32 -42.98
CA TYR A 247 8.94 4.44 -43.56
C TYR A 247 9.45 4.73 -44.99
N LEU A 248 10.77 4.84 -45.14
CA LEU A 248 11.38 5.08 -46.47
C LEU A 248 11.17 3.88 -47.39
N GLY A 249 11.30 2.66 -46.90
CA GLY A 249 11.03 1.44 -47.69
C GLY A 249 9.59 1.38 -48.17
N CYS A 250 8.63 1.69 -47.32
CA CYS A 250 7.21 1.77 -47.66
C CYS A 250 6.95 2.83 -48.74
N MET A 251 7.55 4.03 -48.60
CA MET A 251 7.43 5.09 -49.61
C MET A 251 8.03 4.68 -50.97
N LEU A 252 9.23 4.09 -50.98
CA LEU A 252 9.89 3.66 -52.23
C LEU A 252 9.10 2.54 -52.92
N VAL A 253 8.64 1.54 -52.17
CA VAL A 253 7.80 0.47 -52.70
C VAL A 253 6.45 1.02 -53.17
N GLY A 254 5.85 1.94 -52.42
CA GLY A 254 4.61 2.60 -52.78
C GLY A 254 4.73 3.36 -54.12
N ILE A 255 5.77 4.20 -54.26
CA ILE A 255 6.04 4.92 -55.53
C ILE A 255 6.29 3.94 -56.68
N TRP A 256 7.02 2.85 -56.46
CA TRP A 256 7.22 1.80 -57.46
C TRP A 256 5.90 1.16 -57.90
N LEU A 257 4.96 0.93 -56.99
CA LEU A 257 3.62 0.40 -57.29
C LEU A 257 2.76 1.42 -58.04
N VAL A 258 2.92 2.74 -57.77
CA VAL A 258 2.28 3.81 -58.54
C VAL A 258 2.77 3.78 -60.00
N PHE A 259 4.10 3.64 -60.23
CA PHE A 259 4.63 3.49 -61.60
C PHE A 259 4.14 2.24 -62.34
N LYS A 260 3.60 1.25 -61.61
CA LYS A 260 2.97 0.04 -62.15
C LYS A 260 1.44 0.17 -62.26
N ASP A 261 0.88 1.36 -62.02
CA ASP A 261 -0.56 1.63 -62.03
C ASP A 261 -1.38 0.73 -61.08
N ARG A 262 -0.75 0.22 -60.00
CA ARG A 262 -1.42 -0.66 -59.03
C ARG A 262 -2.11 0.11 -57.91
N ILE A 263 -1.55 1.23 -57.48
CA ILE A 263 -2.08 2.07 -56.42
C ILE A 263 -1.96 3.56 -56.82
N THR A 264 -2.75 4.43 -56.14
CA THR A 264 -2.69 5.88 -56.31
C THR A 264 -1.66 6.52 -55.40
N ILE A 265 -1.28 7.79 -55.67
CA ILE A 265 -0.41 8.57 -54.76
C ILE A 265 -1.10 8.75 -53.39
N GLY A 266 -2.43 8.95 -53.38
CA GLY A 266 -3.19 9.01 -52.14
C GLY A 266 -3.13 7.73 -51.34
N GLN A 267 -3.12 6.56 -51.99
CA GLN A 267 -2.94 5.27 -51.32
C GLN A 267 -1.53 5.08 -50.72
N VAL A 268 -0.49 5.69 -51.30
CA VAL A 268 0.85 5.72 -50.69
C VAL A 268 0.81 6.53 -49.41
N ILE A 269 0.16 7.71 -49.40
CA ILE A 269 0.00 8.54 -48.21
C ILE A 269 -0.82 7.81 -47.16
N GLU A 270 -1.96 7.17 -47.52
CA GLU A 270 -2.77 6.34 -46.64
C GLU A 270 -1.93 5.25 -46.00
N SER A 271 -1.15 4.49 -46.77
CA SER A 271 -0.29 3.42 -46.28
C SER A 271 0.77 3.91 -45.30
N SER A 272 1.35 5.11 -45.54
CA SER A 272 2.33 5.71 -44.65
C SER A 272 1.74 6.10 -43.28
N GLN A 273 0.49 6.55 -43.24
CA GLN A 273 -0.22 6.85 -42.00
C GLN A 273 -0.60 5.55 -41.25
N LEU A 274 -1.15 4.56 -41.97
CA LEU A 274 -1.49 3.25 -41.39
C LEU A 274 -0.26 2.56 -40.79
N MET A 275 0.91 2.74 -41.43
CA MET A 275 2.17 2.21 -40.90
C MET A 275 2.49 2.74 -39.49
N ALA A 276 2.17 4.01 -39.17
CA ALA A 276 2.40 4.57 -37.84
C ALA A 276 1.64 3.78 -36.76
N TYR A 277 0.43 3.31 -37.07
CA TYR A 277 -0.38 2.48 -36.16
C TYR A 277 0.08 1.02 -36.10
N VAL A 278 0.94 0.58 -37.01
CA VAL A 278 1.63 -0.72 -36.90
C VAL A 278 2.91 -0.58 -36.09
N THR A 279 3.69 0.49 -36.32
CA THR A 279 4.99 0.68 -35.62
C THR A 279 4.87 1.11 -34.18
N GLY A 280 3.87 1.94 -33.82
CA GLY A 280 3.66 2.42 -32.46
C GLY A 280 3.56 1.31 -31.42
N PRO A 281 2.61 0.37 -31.56
CA PRO A 281 2.51 -0.79 -30.67
C PRO A 281 3.80 -1.62 -30.56
N LEU A 282 4.55 -1.75 -31.67
CA LEU A 282 5.80 -2.51 -31.69
C LEU A 282 6.93 -1.81 -30.91
N LEU A 283 7.01 -0.47 -31.00
CA LEU A 283 7.95 0.32 -30.20
C LEU A 283 7.64 0.25 -28.71
N ASN A 284 6.35 0.28 -28.36
CA ASN A 284 5.89 0.27 -26.97
C ASN A 284 5.84 -1.15 -26.37
N PHE A 285 5.93 -2.19 -27.19
CA PHE A 285 5.77 -3.59 -26.75
C PHE A 285 6.69 -3.96 -25.61
N THR A 286 7.97 -3.57 -25.68
CA THR A 286 8.96 -3.88 -24.64
C THR A 286 8.63 -3.17 -23.33
N ASP A 287 8.21 -1.90 -23.40
CA ASP A 287 7.85 -1.12 -22.21
C ASP A 287 6.59 -1.70 -21.55
N ILE A 288 5.59 -2.07 -22.33
CA ILE A 288 4.36 -2.70 -21.84
C ILE A 288 4.67 -4.06 -21.18
N MET A 289 5.50 -4.90 -21.81
CA MET A 289 5.89 -6.18 -21.25
C MET A 289 6.71 -6.03 -19.94
N THR A 290 7.59 -5.04 -19.89
CA THR A 290 8.38 -4.74 -18.71
C THR A 290 7.47 -4.25 -17.57
N SER A 291 6.52 -3.38 -17.86
CA SER A 291 5.52 -2.90 -16.90
C SER A 291 4.66 -4.04 -16.33
N PHE A 292 4.20 -4.98 -17.16
CA PHE A 292 3.46 -6.15 -16.66
C PHE A 292 4.34 -7.07 -15.80
N LYS A 293 5.62 -7.26 -16.16
CA LYS A 293 6.57 -8.04 -15.35
C LYS A 293 6.83 -7.35 -14.00
N SER A 294 7.02 -6.03 -13.96
CA SER A 294 7.24 -5.26 -12.73
C SER A 294 5.99 -5.18 -11.83
N ALA A 295 4.80 -5.15 -12.41
CA ALA A 295 3.55 -5.17 -11.66
C ALA A 295 3.28 -6.52 -10.96
N LYS A 296 3.81 -7.64 -11.46
CA LYS A 296 3.50 -8.98 -10.95
C LYS A 296 3.88 -9.22 -9.49
N PRO A 297 5.06 -8.84 -8.99
CA PRO A 297 5.38 -8.92 -7.56
C PRO A 297 4.43 -8.10 -6.69
N VAL A 298 4.08 -6.88 -7.13
CA VAL A 298 3.13 -6.01 -6.44
C VAL A 298 1.73 -6.64 -6.42
N GLN A 299 1.28 -7.20 -7.54
CA GLN A 299 0.02 -7.95 -7.60
C GLN A 299 0.00 -9.11 -6.60
N ASN A 300 1.06 -9.92 -6.56
CA ASN A 300 1.15 -11.05 -5.65
C ASN A 300 1.13 -10.59 -4.19
N LYS A 301 1.89 -9.53 -3.87
CA LYS A 301 1.92 -8.93 -2.53
C LYS A 301 0.52 -8.51 -2.07
N ILE A 302 -0.21 -7.76 -2.89
CA ILE A 302 -1.56 -7.27 -2.56
C ILE A 302 -2.56 -8.44 -2.52
N MET A 303 -2.49 -9.36 -3.49
CA MET A 303 -3.42 -10.49 -3.54
C MET A 303 -3.25 -11.45 -2.37
N ASN A 304 -2.04 -11.63 -1.84
CA ASN A 304 -1.81 -12.44 -0.66
C ASN A 304 -2.58 -11.91 0.57
N PHE A 305 -2.73 -10.58 0.71
CA PHE A 305 -3.57 -10.01 1.75
C PHE A 305 -5.07 -10.19 1.48
N ILE A 306 -5.50 -10.03 0.21
CA ILE A 306 -6.93 -10.05 -0.14
C ILE A 306 -7.48 -11.47 -0.22
N SER A 307 -6.66 -12.46 -0.65
CA SER A 307 -7.12 -13.82 -0.97
C SER A 307 -6.93 -14.83 0.17
N GLU A 308 -6.33 -14.47 1.30
CA GLU A 308 -6.30 -15.37 2.45
C GLU A 308 -7.74 -15.65 2.90
N GLU A 309 -8.20 -16.89 2.69
CA GLU A 309 -9.45 -17.38 3.25
C GLU A 309 -9.33 -17.32 4.78
N LYS A 310 -10.12 -16.44 5.38
CA LYS A 310 -10.23 -16.37 6.83
C LYS A 310 -11.11 -17.54 7.27
N PRO A 311 -10.70 -18.29 8.30
CA PRO A 311 -11.61 -19.24 8.91
C PRO A 311 -12.87 -18.48 9.33
N VAL A 312 -14.04 -19.04 9.03
CA VAL A 312 -15.32 -18.56 9.56
C VAL A 312 -15.22 -18.74 11.07
N GLU A 313 -15.04 -17.64 11.76
CA GLU A 313 -14.89 -17.64 13.21
C GLU A 313 -16.29 -17.72 13.82
N GLU A 314 -16.63 -18.85 14.43
CA GLU A 314 -17.80 -18.93 15.29
C GLU A 314 -17.54 -18.11 16.56
N GLU A 315 -18.39 -17.14 16.85
CA GLU A 315 -18.36 -16.37 18.10
C GLU A 315 -18.75 -17.30 19.26
N ASP A 316 -17.78 -17.73 20.03
CA ASP A 316 -18.03 -18.44 21.28
C ASP A 316 -18.40 -17.41 22.37
N GLU A 317 -19.62 -17.41 22.85
CA GLU A 317 -19.97 -16.73 24.10
C GLU A 317 -19.32 -17.47 25.26
N PHE A 318 -18.39 -16.82 25.97
CA PHE A 318 -17.87 -17.38 27.22
C PHE A 318 -17.60 -16.29 28.27
N GLU A 319 -17.73 -16.67 29.52
CA GLU A 319 -17.37 -15.83 30.64
C GLU A 319 -15.86 -15.95 30.91
N PHE A 320 -15.22 -14.84 31.29
CA PHE A 320 -13.84 -14.86 31.76
C PHE A 320 -13.76 -15.44 33.18
N ASN A 321 -13.02 -16.51 33.38
CA ASN A 321 -12.75 -17.10 34.71
C ASN A 321 -11.29 -17.04 35.09
N ASN A 322 -10.39 -17.41 34.20
CA ASN A 322 -8.95 -17.35 34.44
C ASN A 322 -8.17 -17.21 33.12
N LEU A 323 -6.97 -16.66 33.26
CA LEU A 323 -5.96 -16.58 32.18
C LEU A 323 -4.71 -17.29 32.69
N LYS A 324 -4.31 -18.39 32.04
CA LYS A 324 -3.24 -19.28 32.51
C LYS A 324 -2.07 -19.27 31.53
N LEU A 325 -0.88 -19.02 32.06
CA LEU A 325 0.40 -19.27 31.39
C LEU A 325 0.80 -20.71 31.72
N ASN A 326 0.91 -21.59 30.74
CA ASN A 326 1.19 -23.01 30.94
C ASN A 326 2.55 -23.35 30.28
N ASN A 327 3.58 -23.49 31.12
CA ASN A 327 4.96 -23.82 30.70
C ASN A 327 5.52 -22.92 29.61
N ILE A 328 5.29 -21.61 29.68
CA ILE A 328 5.69 -20.65 28.66
C ILE A 328 7.21 -20.49 28.63
N SER A 329 7.80 -20.79 27.47
CA SER A 329 9.19 -20.43 27.16
C SER A 329 9.20 -19.59 25.88
N PHE A 330 10.01 -18.54 25.85
CA PHE A 330 10.09 -17.63 24.70
C PHE A 330 11.52 -17.15 24.44
N LYS A 331 11.91 -17.16 23.18
CA LYS A 331 13.12 -16.52 22.65
C LYS A 331 12.78 -15.76 21.36
N TYR A 332 13.42 -14.62 21.17
CA TYR A 332 13.31 -13.87 19.92
C TYR A 332 14.03 -14.60 18.78
N PRO A 333 13.55 -14.53 17.52
CA PRO A 333 14.17 -15.20 16.36
C PRO A 333 15.64 -14.81 16.13
N THR A 334 16.04 -13.62 16.58
CA THR A 334 17.40 -13.08 16.44
C THR A 334 18.34 -13.48 17.58
N SER A 335 17.88 -14.26 18.58
CA SER A 335 18.63 -14.61 19.78
C SER A 335 18.44 -16.07 20.16
N ASP A 336 19.53 -16.76 20.53
CA ASP A 336 19.47 -18.11 21.07
C ASP A 336 19.14 -18.15 22.56
N LYS A 337 19.09 -16.99 23.22
CA LYS A 337 18.83 -16.90 24.66
C LYS A 337 17.33 -16.81 24.92
N TYR A 338 16.84 -17.70 25.81
CA TYR A 338 15.47 -17.62 26.33
C TYR A 338 15.29 -16.38 27.21
N VAL A 339 14.24 -15.61 26.93
CA VAL A 339 13.79 -14.45 27.73
C VAL A 339 12.86 -14.93 28.85
N LEU A 340 11.97 -15.87 28.52
CA LEU A 340 11.08 -16.55 29.45
C LEU A 340 11.41 -18.04 29.42
N LYS A 341 11.33 -18.72 30.58
CA LYS A 341 11.70 -20.13 30.66
C LYS A 341 10.80 -20.85 31.65
N ASN A 342 10.00 -21.80 31.15
CA ASN A 342 9.08 -22.64 31.93
C ASN A 342 8.24 -21.79 32.91
N LEU A 343 7.57 -20.76 32.39
CA LEU A 343 6.74 -19.86 33.17
C LEU A 343 5.34 -20.44 33.32
N ASP A 344 4.98 -20.75 34.56
CA ASP A 344 3.65 -21.23 34.96
C ASP A 344 3.02 -20.20 35.88
N PHE A 345 1.84 -19.69 35.57
CA PHE A 345 1.07 -18.81 36.44
C PHE A 345 -0.41 -18.76 36.00
N THR A 346 -1.31 -18.56 36.97
CA THR A 346 -2.74 -18.41 36.69
C THR A 346 -3.25 -17.11 37.29
N PHE A 347 -3.86 -16.28 36.43
CA PHE A 347 -4.56 -15.05 36.80
C PHE A 347 -6.05 -15.38 36.94
N GLU A 348 -6.61 -15.17 38.14
CA GLU A 348 -8.01 -15.48 38.47
C GLU A 348 -8.92 -14.25 38.30
N LYS A 349 -10.19 -14.48 37.99
CA LYS A 349 -11.23 -13.44 37.84
C LYS A 349 -11.30 -12.54 39.08
N GLY A 350 -11.41 -11.23 38.87
CA GLY A 350 -11.59 -10.20 39.89
C GLY A 350 -10.32 -9.89 40.74
N LYS A 351 -9.22 -10.59 40.53
CA LYS A 351 -7.97 -10.37 41.26
C LYS A 351 -7.10 -9.29 40.64
N LYS A 352 -6.29 -8.62 41.49
CA LYS A 352 -5.39 -7.51 41.11
C LYS A 352 -3.94 -7.99 41.23
N TYR A 353 -3.25 -8.03 40.10
CA TYR A 353 -1.85 -8.49 40.00
C TYR A 353 -0.96 -7.34 39.56
N ILE A 354 0.12 -7.12 40.30
CA ILE A 354 1.17 -6.17 39.96
C ILE A 354 2.44 -6.93 39.65
N ILE A 355 3.00 -6.77 38.47
CA ILE A 355 4.24 -7.42 38.03
C ILE A 355 5.37 -6.39 38.06
N ILE A 356 6.39 -6.67 38.89
CA ILE A 356 7.61 -5.87 38.99
C ILE A 356 8.83 -6.67 38.52
N GLY A 357 9.92 -6.00 38.28
CA GLY A 357 11.20 -6.64 37.91
C GLY A 357 12.13 -5.65 37.21
N GLU A 358 13.38 -6.02 37.10
CA GLU A 358 14.39 -5.20 36.42
C GLU A 358 14.07 -5.01 34.94
N SER A 359 14.65 -3.96 34.32
CA SER A 359 14.52 -3.76 32.88
C SER A 359 15.16 -4.93 32.11
N GLY A 360 14.49 -5.41 31.07
CA GLY A 360 15.00 -6.54 30.27
C GLY A 360 14.72 -7.94 30.80
N THR A 361 14.00 -8.09 31.94
CA THR A 361 13.65 -9.41 32.47
C THR A 361 12.58 -10.17 31.70
N GLY A 362 11.89 -9.53 30.74
CA GLY A 362 10.86 -10.17 29.93
C GLY A 362 9.42 -9.78 30.28
N LYS A 363 9.19 -8.77 31.11
CA LYS A 363 7.83 -8.30 31.47
C LYS A 363 7.00 -7.93 30.25
N SER A 364 7.52 -7.05 29.40
CA SER A 364 6.82 -6.66 28.16
C SER A 364 6.69 -7.81 27.15
N THR A 365 7.56 -8.84 27.24
CA THR A 365 7.43 -10.07 26.44
C THR A 365 6.23 -10.89 26.88
N ILE A 366 5.95 -10.99 28.19
CA ILE A 366 4.73 -11.64 28.69
C ILE A 366 3.51 -10.93 28.10
N PHE A 367 3.48 -9.59 28.13
CA PHE A 367 2.34 -8.82 27.59
C PHE A 367 2.19 -8.99 26.09
N LYS A 368 3.28 -8.99 25.30
CA LYS A 368 3.21 -9.27 23.87
C LYS A 368 2.62 -10.63 23.55
N ILE A 369 2.91 -11.65 24.36
CA ILE A 369 2.32 -12.98 24.22
C ILE A 369 0.83 -12.93 24.58
N LEU A 370 0.47 -12.28 25.69
CA LEU A 370 -0.92 -12.10 26.10
C LEU A 370 -1.73 -11.23 25.12
N GLN A 371 -1.08 -10.29 24.43
CA GLN A 371 -1.68 -9.46 23.38
C GLN A 371 -1.78 -10.18 22.03
N LYS A 372 -1.41 -11.45 21.93
CA LYS A 372 -1.28 -12.18 20.68
C LYS A 372 -0.38 -11.45 19.64
N GLN A 373 0.63 -10.71 20.07
CA GLN A 373 1.63 -10.09 19.17
C GLN A 373 2.80 -11.04 18.92
N GLU A 374 3.08 -11.93 19.89
CA GLU A 374 4.13 -12.95 19.82
C GLU A 374 3.55 -14.31 20.22
N ILE A 375 4.12 -15.38 19.65
CA ILE A 375 3.75 -16.76 19.98
C ILE A 375 4.84 -17.34 20.86
N ALA A 376 4.46 -17.98 21.98
CA ALA A 376 5.41 -18.70 22.83
C ALA A 376 6.19 -19.75 22.02
N THR A 377 7.50 -19.87 22.27
CA THR A 377 8.34 -20.89 21.62
C THR A 377 7.96 -22.29 22.10
N GLU A 378 7.62 -22.42 23.38
CA GLU A 378 7.14 -23.65 24.02
C GLU A 378 6.04 -23.28 25.02
N GLY A 379 5.10 -24.21 25.26
CA GLY A 379 3.94 -23.99 26.11
C GLY A 379 2.83 -23.24 25.42
N GLU A 380 1.79 -22.88 26.16
CA GLU A 380 0.61 -22.18 25.63
C GLU A 380 -0.04 -21.29 26.67
N VAL A 381 -0.69 -20.22 26.22
CA VAL A 381 -1.57 -19.39 27.03
C VAL A 381 -3.00 -19.90 26.87
N GLN A 382 -3.66 -20.10 27.98
CA GLN A 382 -5.04 -20.59 28.02
C GLN A 382 -5.97 -19.55 28.65
N LEU A 383 -7.11 -19.30 28.03
CA LEU A 383 -8.24 -18.59 28.60
C LEU A 383 -9.33 -19.61 28.87
N ASN A 384 -9.69 -19.83 30.18
CA ASN A 384 -10.62 -20.88 30.61
C ASN A 384 -10.30 -22.28 30.04
N ASN A 385 -9.03 -22.68 30.08
CA ASN A 385 -8.50 -23.94 29.52
C ASN A 385 -8.54 -24.07 27.97
N LYS A 386 -8.91 -23.03 27.23
CA LYS A 386 -8.84 -23.00 25.77
C LYS A 386 -7.62 -22.17 25.38
N ASN A 387 -6.77 -22.68 24.46
CA ASN A 387 -5.61 -21.93 23.96
C ASN A 387 -6.07 -20.63 23.30
N ILE A 388 -5.48 -19.49 23.67
CA ILE A 388 -5.87 -18.17 23.14
C ILE A 388 -5.70 -18.05 21.63
N LEU A 389 -4.79 -18.81 21.03
CA LEU A 389 -4.60 -18.83 19.56
C LEU A 389 -5.76 -19.52 18.82
N ASN A 390 -6.58 -20.30 19.54
CA ASN A 390 -7.77 -20.97 19.01
C ASN A 390 -9.07 -20.20 19.34
N ILE A 391 -8.96 -19.03 19.96
CA ILE A 391 -10.07 -18.11 20.24
C ILE A 391 -10.01 -16.99 19.21
N THR A 392 -11.14 -16.61 18.65
CA THR A 392 -11.22 -15.51 17.68
C THR A 392 -10.69 -14.21 18.29
N ASP A 393 -10.11 -13.34 17.47
CA ASP A 393 -9.62 -12.05 17.96
C ASP A 393 -10.78 -11.19 18.48
N SER A 394 -11.94 -11.21 17.81
CA SER A 394 -13.17 -10.54 18.25
C SER A 394 -13.57 -10.96 19.65
N THR A 395 -13.68 -12.27 19.90
CA THR A 395 -14.06 -12.82 21.22
C THR A 395 -13.00 -12.53 22.28
N TYR A 396 -11.71 -12.69 21.96
CA TYR A 396 -10.63 -12.45 22.89
C TYR A 396 -10.56 -10.98 23.35
N TYR A 397 -10.56 -10.05 22.40
CA TYR A 397 -10.46 -8.61 22.68
C TYR A 397 -11.78 -7.99 23.17
N SER A 398 -12.91 -8.68 23.09
CA SER A 398 -14.13 -8.23 23.79
C SER A 398 -14.06 -8.46 25.30
N LYS A 399 -13.21 -9.38 25.78
CA LYS A 399 -13.05 -9.73 27.20
C LYS A 399 -11.83 -9.12 27.86
N ILE A 400 -10.78 -8.86 27.09
CA ILE A 400 -9.48 -8.41 27.60
C ILE A 400 -9.07 -7.09 26.94
N GLY A 401 -9.02 -6.03 27.74
CA GLY A 401 -8.56 -4.71 27.34
C GLY A 401 -7.06 -4.51 27.58
N PHE A 402 -6.41 -3.68 26.75
CA PHE A 402 -4.98 -3.43 26.83
C PHE A 402 -4.66 -1.93 26.83
N ALA A 403 -3.89 -1.45 27.80
CA ALA A 403 -3.20 -0.17 27.74
C ALA A 403 -1.71 -0.40 27.52
N THR A 404 -1.22 0.03 26.39
CA THR A 404 0.20 0.02 26.04
C THR A 404 0.88 1.32 26.50
N GLN A 405 2.21 1.32 26.54
CA GLN A 405 3.00 2.51 26.85
C GLN A 405 2.72 3.67 25.89
N ASP A 406 2.46 3.38 24.62
CA ASP A 406 1.99 4.35 23.62
C ASP A 406 0.46 4.51 23.72
N THR A 407 0.01 5.71 24.03
CA THR A 407 -1.40 6.01 24.35
C THR A 407 -2.33 6.04 23.13
N GLY A 408 -1.80 6.14 21.91
CA GLY A 408 -2.56 6.12 20.66
C GLY A 408 -3.74 7.11 20.65
N ILE A 409 -3.48 8.42 20.54
CA ILE A 409 -4.51 9.47 20.42
C ILE A 409 -4.81 9.72 18.95
N PHE A 410 -6.07 9.60 18.57
CA PHE A 410 -6.57 9.93 17.23
C PHE A 410 -6.83 11.46 17.10
N THR A 411 -6.68 11.98 15.90
CA THR A 411 -7.11 13.35 15.58
C THR A 411 -8.63 13.41 15.52
N ALA A 412 -9.24 13.51 16.70
CA ALA A 412 -10.69 13.45 16.92
C ALA A 412 -11.06 14.14 18.24
N SER A 413 -12.35 14.25 18.56
CA SER A 413 -12.78 14.82 19.85
C SER A 413 -12.28 13.99 21.04
N ILE A 414 -12.20 14.60 22.22
CA ILE A 414 -11.91 13.88 23.48
C ILE A 414 -12.93 12.74 23.65
N LYS A 415 -14.20 13.02 23.38
CA LYS A 415 -15.27 12.03 23.40
C LYS A 415 -14.97 10.84 22.49
N ASP A 416 -14.67 11.11 21.21
CA ASP A 416 -14.39 10.03 20.24
C ASP A 416 -13.11 9.27 20.58
N ASN A 417 -12.11 9.90 21.21
CA ASN A 417 -10.93 9.23 21.71
C ASN A 417 -11.21 8.30 22.89
N ILE A 418 -12.21 8.60 23.73
CA ILE A 418 -12.63 7.72 24.81
C ILE A 418 -13.53 6.60 24.30
N SER A 419 -14.54 6.91 23.45
CA SER A 419 -15.49 5.92 22.94
C SER A 419 -15.02 5.13 21.73
N LEU A 420 -13.84 5.44 21.16
CA LEU A 420 -13.32 4.88 19.90
C LEU A 420 -14.32 4.94 18.75
N PHE A 421 -15.01 6.10 18.61
CA PHE A 421 -16.03 6.37 17.59
C PHE A 421 -17.30 5.52 17.74
N ASP A 422 -17.46 4.81 18.87
CA ASP A 422 -18.74 4.17 19.18
C ASP A 422 -19.76 5.23 19.65
N ASN A 423 -21.03 4.97 19.37
CA ASN A 423 -22.14 5.83 19.79
C ASN A 423 -22.49 5.69 21.29
N ARG A 424 -21.78 4.85 22.02
CA ARG A 424 -21.97 4.71 23.48
C ARG A 424 -21.66 6.02 24.21
N PRO A 425 -22.47 6.41 25.20
CA PRO A 425 -22.19 7.58 26.00
C PRO A 425 -20.92 7.36 26.84
N VAL A 426 -20.08 8.40 26.92
CA VAL A 426 -18.95 8.39 27.83
C VAL A 426 -19.45 8.53 29.26
N ASP A 427 -19.04 7.63 30.15
CA ASP A 427 -19.42 7.67 31.56
C ASP A 427 -18.80 8.89 32.28
N LYS A 428 -19.64 9.78 32.76
CA LYS A 428 -19.20 10.98 33.47
C LYS A 428 -18.46 10.66 34.77
N THR A 429 -18.78 9.53 35.41
CA THR A 429 -18.11 9.13 36.65
C THR A 429 -16.65 8.76 36.40
N ILE A 430 -16.34 8.13 35.26
CA ILE A 430 -14.97 7.82 34.83
C ILE A 430 -14.18 9.12 34.58
N ILE A 431 -14.80 10.10 33.91
CA ILE A 431 -14.22 11.42 33.64
C ILE A 431 -13.84 12.10 34.97
N GLU A 432 -14.75 12.07 35.96
CA GLU A 432 -14.53 12.67 37.28
C GLU A 432 -13.44 11.95 38.06
N GLN A 433 -13.53 10.62 38.14
CA GLN A 433 -12.57 9.79 38.87
C GLN A 433 -11.14 9.91 38.32
N LEU A 434 -10.98 10.05 36.98
CA LEU A 434 -9.67 10.25 36.35
C LEU A 434 -9.21 11.71 36.30
N GLY A 435 -9.98 12.64 36.89
CA GLY A 435 -9.63 14.06 36.92
C GLY A 435 -9.57 14.73 35.53
N LEU A 436 -10.28 14.17 34.55
CA LEU A 436 -10.35 14.73 33.19
C LEU A 436 -11.25 15.98 33.09
N ASN A 437 -12.08 16.26 34.11
CA ASN A 437 -12.93 17.45 34.16
C ASN A 437 -12.12 18.75 34.02
N THR A 438 -10.92 18.84 34.59
CA THR A 438 -10.06 20.02 34.50
C THR A 438 -9.62 20.27 33.05
N LEU A 439 -9.21 19.22 32.33
CA LEU A 439 -8.87 19.29 30.93
C LEU A 439 -10.10 19.72 30.11
N ILE A 440 -11.22 19.01 30.26
CA ILE A 440 -12.45 19.26 29.48
C ILE A 440 -12.96 20.68 29.71
N ASN A 441 -13.03 21.15 30.94
CA ASN A 441 -13.51 22.51 31.28
C ASN A 441 -12.55 23.62 30.85
N SER A 442 -11.26 23.30 30.66
CA SER A 442 -10.29 24.28 30.14
C SER A 442 -10.41 24.52 28.63
N LYS A 443 -11.14 23.67 27.92
CA LYS A 443 -11.28 23.73 26.46
C LYS A 443 -12.57 24.41 26.04
N PRO A 444 -12.55 25.25 24.96
CA PRO A 444 -13.74 25.98 24.52
C PRO A 444 -14.95 25.13 24.14
N GLN A 445 -14.70 23.93 23.61
CA GLN A 445 -15.74 22.99 23.18
C GLN A 445 -15.94 21.83 24.16
N GLY A 446 -15.32 21.91 25.36
CA GLY A 446 -15.44 20.85 26.36
C GLY A 446 -14.97 19.48 25.83
N ILE A 447 -15.78 18.45 26.03
CA ILE A 447 -15.50 17.07 25.61
C ILE A 447 -15.45 16.89 24.09
N ASP A 448 -16.10 17.77 23.33
CA ASP A 448 -16.13 17.74 21.86
C ASP A 448 -14.90 18.45 21.24
N THR A 449 -13.95 18.93 22.05
CA THR A 449 -12.70 19.50 21.57
C THR A 449 -11.87 18.46 20.83
N VAL A 450 -11.48 18.79 19.60
CA VAL A 450 -10.60 17.94 18.78
C VAL A 450 -9.17 18.02 19.31
N ILE A 451 -8.57 16.86 19.53
CA ILE A 451 -7.19 16.69 19.99
C ILE A 451 -6.41 15.82 19.01
N SER A 452 -5.08 15.85 19.09
CA SER A 452 -4.21 14.94 18.30
C SER A 452 -2.99 14.51 19.09
N ASN A 453 -2.28 13.51 18.58
CA ASN A 453 -1.06 13.06 19.23
C ASN A 453 0.05 14.12 19.25
N GLU A 454 0.06 15.04 18.28
CA GLU A 454 1.03 16.13 18.16
C GLU A 454 0.61 17.40 18.95
N ASP A 455 -0.59 17.42 19.52
CA ASP A 455 -1.11 18.56 20.25
C ASP A 455 -0.32 18.81 21.55
N LYS A 456 0.45 19.90 21.55
CA LYS A 456 1.26 20.32 22.71
C LYS A 456 0.42 20.91 23.84
N SER A 457 -0.86 21.22 23.62
CA SER A 457 -1.78 21.74 24.63
C SER A 457 -2.31 20.65 25.56
N ILE A 458 -1.96 19.39 25.32
CA ILE A 458 -2.33 18.23 26.13
C ILE A 458 -1.05 17.53 26.60
N SER A 459 -0.91 17.45 27.90
CA SER A 459 0.24 16.79 28.54
C SER A 459 0.23 15.27 28.31
N GLY A 460 1.40 14.64 28.42
CA GLY A 460 1.50 13.18 28.33
C GLY A 460 0.61 12.46 29.37
N GLY A 461 0.51 13.03 30.55
CA GLY A 461 -0.35 12.49 31.62
C GLY A 461 -1.85 12.57 31.29
N GLU A 462 -2.30 13.65 30.62
CA GLU A 462 -3.69 13.77 30.17
C GLU A 462 -4.00 12.77 29.05
N LYS A 463 -3.06 12.55 28.12
CA LYS A 463 -3.19 11.49 27.08
C LYS A 463 -3.29 10.10 27.71
N GLN A 464 -2.48 9.80 28.72
CA GLN A 464 -2.58 8.54 29.45
C GLN A 464 -3.93 8.38 30.16
N ARG A 465 -4.44 9.42 30.82
CA ARG A 465 -5.77 9.38 31.46
C ARG A 465 -6.90 9.17 30.46
N ILE A 466 -6.81 9.76 29.25
CA ILE A 466 -7.77 9.50 28.16
C ILE A 466 -7.70 8.03 27.72
N ALA A 467 -6.50 7.46 27.58
CA ALA A 467 -6.34 6.04 27.21
C ALA A 467 -6.89 5.09 28.29
N ILE A 468 -6.76 5.44 29.56
CA ILE A 468 -7.35 4.69 30.66
C ILE A 468 -8.87 4.88 30.72
N ALA A 469 -9.38 6.09 30.46
CA ALA A 469 -10.82 6.33 30.35
C ALA A 469 -11.45 5.47 29.26
N ARG A 470 -10.77 5.31 28.13
CA ARG A 470 -11.15 4.40 27.03
C ARG A 470 -11.34 2.97 27.51
N LEU A 471 -10.39 2.41 28.26
CA LEU A 471 -10.48 1.07 28.81
C LEU A 471 -11.62 0.91 29.81
N LEU A 472 -11.82 1.89 30.68
CA LEU A 472 -12.84 1.83 31.72
C LEU A 472 -14.26 2.12 31.20
N ASN A 473 -14.36 2.72 30.01
CA ASN A 473 -15.65 2.97 29.33
C ASN A 473 -16.17 1.72 28.58
N GLU A 474 -15.35 0.68 28.48
CA GLU A 474 -15.70 -0.62 27.93
C GLU A 474 -15.91 -1.65 29.05
N ASP A 475 -16.72 -2.70 28.78
CA ASP A 475 -17.07 -3.75 29.73
C ASP A 475 -16.09 -4.94 29.65
N PHE A 476 -14.80 -4.68 29.91
CA PHE A 476 -13.80 -5.75 29.95
C PHE A 476 -13.86 -6.53 31.27
N ASP A 477 -13.67 -7.86 31.18
CA ASP A 477 -13.50 -8.73 32.34
C ASP A 477 -12.07 -8.68 32.92
N CYS A 478 -11.07 -8.38 32.03
CA CYS A 478 -9.66 -8.29 32.41
C CYS A 478 -9.00 -7.12 31.66
N ILE A 479 -8.15 -6.37 32.34
CA ILE A 479 -7.30 -5.34 31.70
C ILE A 479 -5.82 -5.58 31.99
N LEU A 480 -5.01 -5.35 30.96
CA LEU A 480 -3.56 -5.42 31.03
C LEU A 480 -2.97 -4.00 30.86
N LEU A 481 -2.15 -3.58 31.81
CA LEU A 481 -1.58 -2.23 31.87
C LEU A 481 -0.05 -2.31 31.79
N ASP A 482 0.54 -1.87 30.67
CA ASP A 482 2.00 -1.84 30.48
C ASP A 482 2.53 -0.42 30.72
N GLU A 483 3.10 -0.18 31.91
CA GLU A 483 3.66 1.11 32.33
C GLU A 483 2.74 2.31 32.07
N SER A 484 1.43 2.09 32.15
CA SER A 484 0.39 3.06 31.79
C SER A 484 0.32 4.30 32.68
N THR A 485 1.15 4.38 33.74
CA THR A 485 1.24 5.50 34.67
C THR A 485 2.60 6.22 34.62
N SER A 486 3.50 5.83 33.71
CA SER A 486 4.90 6.30 33.68
C SER A 486 5.06 7.82 33.41
N SER A 487 4.11 8.44 32.72
CA SER A 487 4.12 9.89 32.41
C SER A 487 3.27 10.73 33.38
N LEU A 488 2.75 10.11 34.43
CA LEU A 488 1.91 10.78 35.42
C LEU A 488 2.76 11.30 36.59
N ASP A 489 2.34 12.43 37.18
CA ASP A 489 2.82 12.88 38.47
C ASP A 489 2.25 11.97 39.59
N LYS A 490 2.91 11.95 40.75
CA LYS A 490 2.58 11.05 41.87
C LYS A 490 1.09 11.12 42.27
N HIS A 491 0.49 12.31 42.31
CA HIS A 491 -0.92 12.48 42.68
C HIS A 491 -1.85 11.88 41.62
N SER A 492 -1.54 12.08 40.35
CA SER A 492 -2.30 11.49 39.22
C SER A 492 -2.16 9.95 39.16
N VAL A 493 -0.99 9.40 39.56
CA VAL A 493 -0.81 7.95 39.68
C VAL A 493 -1.76 7.38 40.73
N ASP A 494 -1.80 7.99 41.94
CA ASP A 494 -2.66 7.52 43.05
C ASP A 494 -4.15 7.53 42.65
N ILE A 495 -4.61 8.55 41.91
CA ILE A 495 -5.98 8.66 41.40
C ILE A 495 -6.29 7.53 40.42
N VAL A 496 -5.41 7.32 39.44
CA VAL A 496 -5.58 6.30 38.40
C VAL A 496 -5.57 4.89 38.99
N GLU A 497 -4.63 4.59 39.89
CA GLU A 497 -4.54 3.31 40.57
C GLU A 497 -5.80 3.04 41.39
N GLU A 498 -6.29 4.03 42.15
CA GLU A 498 -7.54 3.88 42.91
C GLU A 498 -8.73 3.62 42.01
N CYS A 499 -8.88 4.37 40.90
CA CYS A 499 -9.97 4.20 39.95
C CYS A 499 -10.02 2.79 39.36
N ILE A 500 -8.86 2.23 39.03
CA ILE A 500 -8.74 0.92 38.39
C ILE A 500 -8.87 -0.21 39.41
N LEU A 501 -8.09 -0.14 40.52
CA LEU A 501 -7.97 -1.24 41.49
C LEU A 501 -9.22 -1.37 42.38
N SER A 502 -10.02 -0.32 42.54
CA SER A 502 -11.27 -0.37 43.32
C SER A 502 -12.41 -1.14 42.65
N LYS A 503 -12.34 -1.38 41.35
CA LYS A 503 -13.38 -2.13 40.61
C LYS A 503 -13.35 -3.62 40.98
N LYS A 504 -14.31 -4.12 41.78
CA LYS A 504 -14.30 -5.46 42.36
C LYS A 504 -14.28 -6.61 41.35
N ASP A 505 -15.08 -6.49 40.29
CA ASP A 505 -15.28 -7.58 39.32
C ASP A 505 -14.22 -7.59 38.19
N LEU A 506 -13.42 -6.52 38.07
CA LEU A 506 -12.41 -6.36 37.06
C LEU A 506 -11.11 -7.07 37.46
N THR A 507 -10.61 -7.96 36.62
CA THR A 507 -9.25 -8.50 36.77
C THR A 507 -8.24 -7.49 36.24
N VAL A 508 -7.17 -7.23 36.99
CA VAL A 508 -6.13 -6.28 36.61
C VAL A 508 -4.77 -6.95 36.62
N ILE A 509 -4.04 -6.84 35.53
CA ILE A 509 -2.63 -7.29 35.43
C ILE A 509 -1.82 -6.08 35.02
N ALA A 510 -1.04 -5.50 35.95
CA ALA A 510 -0.29 -4.29 35.72
C ALA A 510 1.22 -4.54 35.80
N ILE A 511 1.97 -4.07 34.78
CA ILE A 511 3.43 -3.95 34.85
C ILE A 511 3.76 -2.53 35.26
N THR A 512 4.57 -2.39 36.34
CA THR A 512 5.05 -1.08 36.78
C THR A 512 6.51 -1.14 37.21
N HIS A 513 7.22 -0.03 37.00
CA HIS A 513 8.55 0.21 37.57
C HIS A 513 8.48 0.97 38.90
N HIS A 514 7.35 1.62 39.19
CA HIS A 514 7.12 2.38 40.41
C HIS A 514 5.98 1.75 41.20
N LEU A 515 6.32 1.09 42.30
CA LEU A 515 5.34 0.48 43.21
C LEU A 515 4.93 1.50 44.26
N THR A 516 3.69 1.98 44.22
CA THR A 516 3.15 2.90 45.22
C THR A 516 2.65 2.12 46.43
N SER A 517 2.63 2.74 47.61
CA SER A 517 2.07 2.12 48.82
C SER A 517 0.58 1.78 48.63
N LYS A 518 -0.14 2.60 47.86
CA LYS A 518 -1.55 2.42 47.53
C LYS A 518 -1.78 1.21 46.64
N ALA A 519 -0.96 1.06 45.60
CA ALA A 519 -1.03 -0.08 44.69
C ALA A 519 -0.75 -1.40 45.45
N ILE A 520 0.18 -1.39 46.38
CA ILE A 520 0.46 -2.53 47.28
C ILE A 520 -0.78 -2.89 48.10
N GLU A 521 -1.37 -1.90 48.77
CA GLU A 521 -2.52 -2.12 49.69
C GLU A 521 -3.76 -2.62 48.95
N MET A 522 -3.96 -2.17 47.70
CA MET A 522 -5.15 -2.50 46.87
C MET A 522 -4.94 -3.71 45.95
N SER A 523 -3.74 -4.28 45.87
CA SER A 523 -3.47 -5.47 45.05
C SER A 523 -3.62 -6.75 45.83
N ASP A 524 -4.11 -7.83 45.19
CA ASP A 524 -4.15 -9.18 45.81
C ASP A 524 -2.76 -9.83 45.74
N TYR A 525 -1.97 -9.56 44.69
CA TYR A 525 -0.66 -10.16 44.46
C TYR A 525 0.34 -9.16 43.91
N VAL A 526 1.51 -9.09 44.53
CA VAL A 526 2.69 -8.45 43.92
C VAL A 526 3.65 -9.54 43.49
N LEU A 527 3.96 -9.61 42.22
CA LEU A 527 4.76 -10.64 41.57
C LEU A 527 6.07 -10.05 41.07
N LYS A 528 7.18 -10.69 41.34
CA LYS A 528 8.48 -10.33 40.78
C LYS A 528 8.85 -11.29 39.65
N LEU A 529 9.20 -10.75 38.48
CA LEU A 529 9.73 -11.57 37.41
C LEU A 529 11.24 -11.73 37.57
N GLU A 530 11.65 -12.94 37.97
CA GLU A 530 13.06 -13.31 38.16
C GLU A 530 13.37 -14.63 37.46
N ASN A 531 14.48 -14.66 36.70
CA ASN A 531 14.94 -15.86 35.98
C ASN A 531 13.87 -16.49 35.09
N GLY A 532 13.00 -15.66 34.50
CA GLY A 532 11.91 -16.11 33.63
C GLY A 532 10.70 -16.69 34.34
N LYS A 533 10.58 -16.52 35.69
CA LYS A 533 9.46 -16.99 36.49
C LYS A 533 8.82 -15.85 37.29
N LEU A 534 7.51 -15.93 37.48
CA LEU A 534 6.76 -15.03 38.38
C LEU A 534 6.79 -15.59 39.82
N VAL A 535 7.36 -14.84 40.73
CA VAL A 535 7.49 -15.23 42.14
C VAL A 535 6.72 -14.22 43.01
N PRO A 536 5.81 -14.64 43.90
CA PRO A 536 5.15 -13.73 44.82
C PRO A 536 6.17 -13.04 45.75
N VAL A 537 6.00 -11.73 45.90
CA VAL A 537 6.78 -10.96 46.88
C VAL A 537 6.06 -11.02 48.22
N THR A 538 6.66 -11.65 49.20
CA THR A 538 6.19 -11.58 50.60
C THR A 538 6.48 -10.18 51.14
N MET A 539 5.43 -9.41 51.42
CA MET A 539 5.51 -8.08 52.05
C MET A 539 5.48 -8.15 53.55
#